data_d0e60beb479af1c34e5f63e51dc8b9a4
#
_entry.id   d0e60beb479af1c34e5f63e51dc8b9a4
#
_cell.length_a   1.000
_cell.length_b   1.000
_cell.length_c   1.000
_cell.angle_alpha   90.00
_cell.angle_beta   90.00
_cell.angle_gamma   90.00
#
_symmetry.space_group_name_H-M   'P 1'
#
loop_
_entity.id
_entity.type
_entity.pdbx_description
1 polymer ?
#
loop_
_entity_poly.entity_id
_entity_poly.type
_entity_poly.pdbx_seq_one_letter_code
_entity_poly.pdbx_strand_id
1 'polypeptide(L)'
;MSENPTPKPVPRPNGDTQPFWDACNEERLVYQSCQSCGHAQFYPRSACVKCESTDLAWKEAEPTGTVYTFTIVNRAPSAAFRSDVPYVLALIDLADGFRMMMNVVDCDPADVAIGKPVRIVYEQRDGQKVPQATLAR
;
A
#
# COMPACT_ATOMS: atom_id res chain seq x y z
N MET A 1 32.87 13.45 2.11
CA MET A 1 32.53 12.09 2.52
C MET A 1 31.07 11.82 2.27
N SER A 2 30.80 10.89 1.39
CA SER A 2 29.41 10.56 1.11
C SER A 2 28.92 9.55 2.15
N GLU A 3 27.88 9.91 2.86
CA GLU A 3 27.22 8.96 3.72
C GLU A 3 26.23 8.17 2.90
N ASN A 4 26.27 6.86 3.00
CA ASN A 4 25.23 6.03 2.39
C ASN A 4 23.94 6.31 3.12
N PRO A 5 22.84 6.57 2.38
CA PRO A 5 21.56 6.75 3.03
C PRO A 5 21.17 5.50 3.80
N THR A 6 20.58 5.68 4.97
CA THR A 6 20.03 4.56 5.74
C THR A 6 18.95 3.89 4.88
N PRO A 7 19.04 2.58 4.62
CA PRO A 7 18.04 1.91 3.80
C PRO A 7 16.68 1.90 4.49
N LYS A 8 15.63 2.04 3.68
CA LYS A 8 14.27 1.92 4.18
C LYS A 8 13.99 0.48 4.60
N PRO A 9 13.18 0.28 5.65
CA PRO A 9 12.84 -1.08 6.06
C PRO A 9 12.13 -1.82 4.93
N VAL A 10 12.44 -3.11 4.82
CA VAL A 10 11.85 -3.99 3.81
C VAL A 10 10.81 -4.85 4.51
N PRO A 11 9.63 -5.05 3.90
CA PRO A 11 8.61 -5.93 4.48
C PRO A 11 9.14 -7.33 4.73
N ARG A 12 8.69 -7.95 5.81
CA ARG A 12 9.02 -9.34 6.13
C ARG A 12 7.77 -10.18 5.97
N PRO A 13 7.60 -10.84 4.81
CA PRO A 13 6.42 -11.66 4.58
C PRO A 13 6.30 -12.82 5.57
N ASN A 14 5.07 -13.21 5.87
CA ASN A 14 4.77 -14.43 6.59
C ASN A 14 3.87 -15.31 5.72
N GLY A 15 3.39 -16.45 6.24
CA GLY A 15 2.56 -17.35 5.47
C GLY A 15 1.29 -16.72 4.93
N ASP A 16 0.69 -15.80 5.69
CA ASP A 16 -0.54 -15.12 5.29
C ASP A 16 -0.31 -14.02 4.26
N THR A 17 0.87 -13.38 4.28
CA THR A 17 1.14 -12.21 3.46
C THR A 17 2.04 -12.50 2.26
N GLN A 18 2.68 -13.66 2.21
CA GLN A 18 3.62 -14.01 1.14
C GLN A 18 3.02 -13.86 -0.26
N PRO A 19 1.80 -14.35 -0.53
CA PRO A 19 1.19 -14.18 -1.86
C PRO A 19 1.03 -12.72 -2.26
N PHE A 20 0.70 -11.86 -1.30
CA PHE A 20 0.57 -10.41 -1.54
C PHE A 20 1.92 -9.80 -1.96
N TRP A 21 2.98 -10.11 -1.21
CA TRP A 21 4.31 -9.55 -1.49
C TRP A 21 4.92 -10.12 -2.77
N ASP A 22 4.66 -11.39 -3.07
CA ASP A 22 5.09 -11.99 -4.34
C ASP A 22 4.41 -11.30 -5.53
N ALA A 23 3.12 -11.00 -5.41
CA ALA A 23 2.38 -10.26 -6.45
C ALA A 23 2.93 -8.84 -6.62
N CYS A 24 3.29 -8.18 -5.53
CA CYS A 24 3.92 -6.84 -5.59
C CYS A 24 5.19 -6.86 -6.44
N ASN A 25 6.01 -7.90 -6.31
CA ASN A 25 7.23 -8.03 -7.10
C ASN A 25 6.94 -8.20 -8.61
N GLU A 26 5.75 -8.65 -8.95
CA GLU A 26 5.27 -8.73 -10.33
C GLU A 26 4.46 -7.49 -10.74
N GLU A 27 4.42 -6.48 -9.87
CA GLU A 27 3.62 -5.26 -10.04
C GLU A 27 2.13 -5.53 -10.24
N ARG A 28 1.62 -6.52 -9.50
CA ARG A 28 0.20 -6.85 -9.43
C ARG A 28 -0.32 -6.60 -8.02
N LEU A 29 -1.44 -5.92 -7.92
CA LEU A 29 -2.11 -5.69 -6.64
C LEU A 29 -3.14 -6.79 -6.43
N VAL A 30 -3.03 -7.52 -5.33
CA VAL A 30 -3.97 -8.58 -4.99
C VAL A 30 -4.53 -8.37 -3.58
N TYR A 31 -5.70 -8.92 -3.33
CA TYR A 31 -6.38 -8.84 -2.05
C TYR A 31 -7.12 -10.15 -1.78
N GLN A 32 -7.54 -10.31 -0.52
CA GLN A 32 -8.32 -11.49 -0.16
C GLN A 32 -9.82 -11.21 -0.27
N SER A 33 -10.53 -12.15 -0.89
CA SER A 33 -11.99 -12.12 -0.99
C SER A 33 -12.55 -13.34 -0.27
N CYS A 34 -13.43 -13.13 0.69
CA CYS A 34 -14.06 -14.23 1.41
C CYS A 34 -15.10 -14.89 0.51
N GLN A 35 -14.97 -16.20 0.33
CA GLN A 35 -15.91 -16.96 -0.51
C GLN A 35 -17.23 -17.22 0.19
N SER A 36 -17.28 -17.06 1.52
CA SER A 36 -18.49 -17.28 2.31
C SER A 36 -19.37 -16.03 2.39
N CYS A 37 -18.78 -14.85 2.67
CA CYS A 37 -19.59 -13.63 2.85
C CYS A 37 -19.30 -12.55 1.80
N GLY A 38 -18.34 -12.74 0.93
CA GLY A 38 -17.99 -11.78 -0.13
C GLY A 38 -17.17 -10.59 0.32
N HIS A 39 -16.74 -10.55 1.57
CA HIS A 39 -15.96 -9.43 2.09
C HIS A 39 -14.59 -9.34 1.42
N ALA A 40 -14.25 -8.15 0.93
CA ALA A 40 -12.90 -7.86 0.44
C ALA A 40 -12.08 -7.30 1.60
N GLN A 41 -10.95 -7.92 1.88
CA GLN A 41 -10.13 -7.49 3.01
C GLN A 41 -8.68 -7.23 2.64
N PHE A 42 -8.12 -6.27 3.29
CA PHE A 42 -6.74 -5.97 3.44
C PHE A 42 -6.58 -5.41 4.86
N TYR A 43 -5.78 -5.97 5.62
CA TYR A 43 -4.51 -6.68 5.47
C TYR A 43 -4.72 -8.21 5.40
N PRO A 44 -3.85 -9.00 4.67
CA PRO A 44 -4.04 -10.45 4.51
C PRO A 44 -3.99 -11.20 5.84
N ARG A 45 -4.94 -12.14 6.01
CA ARG A 45 -5.06 -12.93 7.23
C ARG A 45 -5.41 -14.37 6.88
N SER A 46 -5.40 -15.24 7.88
CA SER A 46 -5.76 -16.65 7.69
C SER A 46 -7.27 -16.89 7.71
N ALA A 47 -8.05 -15.91 8.17
CA ALA A 47 -9.51 -16.00 8.24
C ALA A 47 -10.13 -14.64 7.92
N CYS A 48 -11.39 -14.66 7.46
CA CYS A 48 -12.14 -13.45 7.20
C CYS A 48 -12.39 -12.69 8.51
N VAL A 49 -12.08 -11.40 8.52
CA VAL A 49 -12.26 -10.55 9.71
C VAL A 49 -13.74 -10.29 10.00
N LYS A 50 -14.62 -10.54 9.02
CA LYS A 50 -16.05 -10.25 9.15
C LYS A 50 -16.86 -11.48 9.56
N CYS A 51 -16.61 -12.65 8.96
CA CYS A 51 -17.39 -13.85 9.21
C CYS A 51 -16.59 -15.04 9.75
N GLU A 52 -15.28 -14.87 9.94
CA GLU A 52 -14.35 -15.87 10.48
C GLU A 52 -14.14 -17.11 9.59
N SER A 53 -14.67 -17.12 8.35
CA SER A 53 -14.42 -18.20 7.41
C SER A 53 -12.96 -18.25 7.00
N THR A 54 -12.44 -19.46 6.81
CA THR A 54 -11.08 -19.67 6.27
C THR A 54 -11.07 -19.81 4.75
N ASP A 55 -12.25 -19.75 4.11
CA ASP A 55 -12.37 -19.88 2.67
C ASP A 55 -12.10 -18.54 1.99
N LEU A 56 -10.83 -18.19 1.89
CA LEU A 56 -10.36 -16.93 1.32
C LEU A 56 -9.69 -17.19 -0.02
N ALA A 57 -10.04 -16.40 -1.02
CA ALA A 57 -9.40 -16.45 -2.34
C ALA A 57 -8.62 -15.15 -2.58
N TRP A 58 -7.51 -15.28 -3.26
CA TRP A 58 -6.75 -14.13 -3.73
C TRP A 58 -7.34 -13.66 -5.06
N LYS A 59 -7.60 -12.37 -5.15
CA LYS A 59 -8.08 -11.74 -6.39
C LYS A 59 -7.18 -10.61 -6.79
N GLU A 60 -7.02 -10.40 -8.09
CA GLU A 60 -6.30 -9.25 -8.61
C GLU A 60 -7.21 -8.02 -8.58
N ALA A 61 -6.68 -6.92 -8.05
CA ALA A 61 -7.41 -5.67 -7.94
C ALA A 61 -7.09 -4.74 -9.09
N GLU A 62 -8.03 -3.86 -9.42
CA GLU A 62 -7.75 -2.71 -10.26
C GLU A 62 -6.73 -1.81 -9.54
N PRO A 63 -5.66 -1.35 -10.22
CA PRO A 63 -4.63 -0.55 -9.58
C PRO A 63 -5.02 0.93 -9.47
N THR A 64 -6.26 1.19 -9.08
CA THR A 64 -6.82 2.54 -8.97
C THR A 64 -7.62 2.70 -7.69
N GLY A 65 -7.70 3.92 -7.21
CA GLY A 65 -8.45 4.22 -6.01
C GLY A 65 -8.60 5.72 -5.81
N THR A 66 -9.02 6.10 -4.62
CA THR A 66 -9.17 7.49 -4.23
C THR A 66 -8.58 7.72 -2.84
N VAL A 67 -8.12 8.93 -2.59
CA VAL A 67 -7.63 9.32 -1.27
C VAL A 67 -8.80 9.40 -0.29
N TYR A 68 -8.82 8.51 0.70
CA TYR A 68 -9.81 8.57 1.76
C TYR A 68 -9.43 9.62 2.81
N THR A 69 -8.19 9.59 3.26
CA THR A 69 -7.62 10.59 4.14
C THR A 69 -6.10 10.58 4.00
N PHE A 70 -5.45 11.62 4.48
CA PHE A 70 -3.99 11.70 4.42
C PHE A 70 -3.44 12.64 5.48
N THR A 71 -2.14 12.54 5.69
CA THR A 71 -1.38 13.49 6.49
C THR A 71 -0.06 13.79 5.78
N ILE A 72 0.47 14.97 6.01
CA ILE A 72 1.78 15.34 5.49
C ILE A 72 2.78 15.20 6.65
N VAL A 73 3.76 14.32 6.46
CA VAL A 73 4.77 14.03 7.48
C VAL A 73 5.94 14.96 7.27
N ASN A 74 6.14 15.88 8.21
CA ASN A 74 7.20 16.87 8.15
C ASN A 74 8.43 16.49 8.98
N ARG A 75 8.29 15.52 9.87
CA ARG A 75 9.36 15.05 10.73
C ARG A 75 9.53 13.55 10.55
N ALA A 76 10.69 13.14 10.06
CA ALA A 76 10.95 11.74 9.75
C ALA A 76 10.88 10.86 11.00
N PRO A 77 10.20 9.70 10.93
CA PRO A 77 10.15 8.74 12.05
C PRO A 77 11.50 8.06 12.29
N SER A 78 12.37 8.02 11.29
CA SER A 78 13.69 7.43 11.40
C SER A 78 14.62 8.04 10.35
N ALA A 79 15.91 7.74 10.48
CA ALA A 79 16.92 8.24 9.55
C ALA A 79 16.65 7.83 8.09
N ALA A 80 16.01 6.66 7.88
CA ALA A 80 15.72 6.16 6.55
C ALA A 80 14.76 7.07 5.76
N PHE A 81 13.95 7.88 6.43
CA PHE A 81 12.95 8.73 5.79
C PHE A 81 13.29 10.22 5.83
N ARG A 82 14.47 10.59 6.36
CA ARG A 82 14.85 12.02 6.48
C ARG A 82 14.88 12.75 5.16
N SER A 83 15.32 12.10 4.09
CA SER A 83 15.41 12.73 2.78
C SER A 83 14.06 12.83 2.09
N ASP A 84 13.04 12.14 2.59
CA ASP A 84 11.72 12.11 1.96
C ASP A 84 10.77 13.18 2.49
N VAL A 85 11.02 13.73 3.68
CA VAL A 85 10.12 14.72 4.25
C VAL A 85 10.19 16.05 3.50
N PRO A 86 9.07 16.77 3.33
CA PRO A 86 7.72 16.32 3.70
C PRO A 86 7.21 15.25 2.72
N TYR A 87 6.60 14.20 3.24
CA TYR A 87 5.96 13.18 2.42
C TYR A 87 4.51 12.95 2.85
N VAL A 88 3.71 12.38 1.95
CA VAL A 88 2.30 12.13 2.22
C VAL A 88 2.11 10.68 2.62
N LEU A 89 1.43 10.47 3.75
CA LEU A 89 0.96 9.17 4.17
C LEU A 89 -0.55 9.18 4.08
N ALA A 90 -1.13 8.26 3.32
CA ALA A 90 -2.55 8.27 3.00
C ALA A 90 -3.20 6.92 3.23
N LEU A 91 -4.51 6.96 3.48
CA LEU A 91 -5.37 5.79 3.36
C LEU A 91 -6.05 5.89 2.01
N ILE A 92 -5.91 4.86 1.20
CA ILE A 92 -6.45 4.80 -0.16
C ILE A 92 -7.58 3.79 -0.20
N ASP A 93 -8.75 4.22 -0.69
CA ASP A 93 -9.86 3.32 -0.97
C ASP A 93 -9.68 2.78 -2.38
N LEU A 94 -9.41 1.48 -2.48
CA LEU A 94 -9.21 0.81 -3.76
C LEU A 94 -10.56 0.55 -4.42
N ALA A 95 -10.57 0.54 -5.77
CA ALA A 95 -11.79 0.37 -6.55
C ALA A 95 -12.55 -0.92 -6.22
N ASP A 96 -11.84 -1.97 -5.79
CA ASP A 96 -12.43 -3.26 -5.45
C ASP A 96 -13.04 -3.34 -4.05
N GLY A 97 -13.01 -2.25 -3.28
CA GLY A 97 -13.74 -2.16 -2.01
C GLY A 97 -12.92 -2.46 -0.75
N PHE A 98 -11.62 -2.35 -0.83
CA PHE A 98 -10.75 -2.46 0.35
C PHE A 98 -9.88 -1.22 0.50
N ARG A 99 -9.27 -1.05 1.65
CA ARG A 99 -8.48 0.14 2.00
C ARG A 99 -7.07 -0.24 2.35
N MET A 100 -6.11 0.55 1.88
CA MET A 100 -4.69 0.37 2.17
C MET A 100 -4.05 1.67 2.61
N MET A 101 -3.03 1.56 3.47
CA MET A 101 -2.19 2.70 3.84
C MET A 101 -0.93 2.68 2.99
N MET A 102 -0.59 3.82 2.41
CA MET A 102 0.59 3.96 1.57
C MET A 102 0.97 5.43 1.41
N ASN A 103 2.14 5.68 0.84
CA ASN A 103 2.54 7.05 0.49
C ASN A 103 1.92 7.45 -0.84
N VAL A 104 1.67 8.75 -1.00
CA VAL A 104 1.38 9.33 -2.31
C VAL A 104 2.67 9.97 -2.79
N VAL A 105 3.20 9.45 -3.89
CA VAL A 105 4.54 9.79 -4.39
C VAL A 105 4.47 10.55 -5.71
N ASP A 106 5.61 11.09 -6.12
CA ASP A 106 5.79 11.78 -7.41
C ASP A 106 4.85 12.98 -7.58
N CYS A 107 4.55 13.67 -6.49
CA CYS A 107 3.73 14.89 -6.53
C CYS A 107 4.13 15.83 -5.40
N ASP A 108 3.73 17.08 -5.52
CA ASP A 108 3.84 18.03 -4.42
C ASP A 108 2.79 17.65 -3.36
N PRO A 109 3.18 17.52 -2.08
CA PRO A 109 2.20 17.26 -1.02
C PRO A 109 1.00 18.22 -1.02
N ALA A 110 1.20 19.46 -1.47
CA ALA A 110 0.11 20.44 -1.56
C ALA A 110 -0.97 20.06 -2.59
N ASP A 111 -0.66 19.16 -3.52
CA ASP A 111 -1.61 18.73 -4.56
C ASP A 111 -2.50 17.58 -4.09
N VAL A 112 -2.23 16.99 -2.94
CA VAL A 112 -3.02 15.88 -2.41
C VAL A 112 -4.25 16.43 -1.68
N ALA A 113 -5.41 15.82 -1.94
CA ALA A 113 -6.65 16.17 -1.28
C ALA A 113 -7.54 14.92 -1.17
N ILE A 114 -8.42 14.94 -0.17
CA ILE A 114 -9.42 13.87 0.00
C ILE A 114 -10.28 13.80 -1.27
N GLY A 115 -10.50 12.58 -1.76
CA GLY A 115 -11.28 12.33 -2.96
C GLY A 115 -10.50 12.35 -4.26
N LYS A 116 -9.23 12.75 -4.24
CA LYS A 116 -8.40 12.74 -5.44
C LYS A 116 -8.21 11.31 -5.96
N PRO A 117 -8.36 11.09 -7.26
CA PRO A 117 -8.08 9.77 -7.83
C PRO A 117 -6.58 9.49 -7.86
N VAL A 118 -6.24 8.23 -7.60
CA VAL A 118 -4.86 7.75 -7.60
C VAL A 118 -4.75 6.46 -8.40
N ARG A 119 -3.55 6.16 -8.84
CA ARG A 119 -3.19 4.84 -9.37
C ARG A 119 -2.06 4.27 -8.54
N ILE A 120 -1.95 2.95 -8.53
CA ILE A 120 -0.93 2.25 -7.75
C ILE A 120 0.34 2.10 -8.60
N VAL A 121 1.46 2.43 -7.99
CA VAL A 121 2.80 2.24 -8.54
C VAL A 121 3.62 1.45 -7.53
N TYR A 122 4.82 1.02 -7.92
CA TYR A 122 5.63 0.18 -7.05
C TYR A 122 6.99 0.80 -6.82
N GLU A 123 7.41 0.85 -5.55
CA GLU A 123 8.72 1.34 -5.13
C GLU A 123 9.63 0.15 -4.87
N GLN A 124 10.82 0.15 -5.45
CA GLN A 124 11.79 -0.89 -5.22
C GLN A 124 12.54 -0.64 -3.91
N ARG A 125 12.55 -1.62 -3.02
CA ARG A 125 13.31 -1.59 -1.77
C ARG A 125 14.09 -2.89 -1.62
N ASP A 126 15.38 -2.86 -1.93
CA ASP A 126 16.30 -3.97 -1.67
C ASP A 126 15.71 -5.36 -1.97
N GLY A 127 15.27 -5.57 -3.21
CA GLY A 127 14.73 -6.85 -3.68
C GLY A 127 13.23 -7.03 -3.48
N GLN A 128 12.55 -6.09 -2.84
CA GLN A 128 11.11 -6.17 -2.62
C GLN A 128 10.42 -4.90 -3.13
N LYS A 129 9.42 -5.06 -3.98
CA LYS A 129 8.58 -3.94 -4.41
C LYS A 129 7.47 -3.69 -3.41
N VAL A 130 7.21 -2.40 -3.15
CA VAL A 130 6.21 -1.95 -2.19
C VAL A 130 5.19 -1.07 -2.93
N PRO A 131 3.87 -1.31 -2.76
CA PRO A 131 2.88 -0.48 -3.44
C PRO A 131 2.83 0.93 -2.85
N GLN A 132 2.73 1.91 -3.72
CA GLN A 132 2.53 3.31 -3.39
C GLN A 132 1.48 3.88 -4.32
N ALA A 133 0.99 5.06 -4.02
CA ALA A 133 0.01 5.74 -4.87
C ALA A 133 0.62 6.96 -5.54
N THR A 134 0.16 7.28 -6.73
CA THR A 134 0.46 8.54 -7.38
C THR A 134 -0.85 9.15 -7.89
N LEU A 135 -0.92 10.48 -7.94
CA LEU A 135 -2.15 11.15 -8.39
C LEU A 135 -2.42 10.79 -9.85
N ALA A 136 -3.64 10.35 -10.11
CA ALA A 136 -4.08 10.08 -11.48
C ALA A 136 -4.45 11.40 -12.15
N ARG A 137 -4.19 11.50 -13.44
CA ARG A 137 -4.47 12.71 -14.22
C ARG A 137 -5.48 12.42 -15.31
#